data_2abcf35d44844f03bd898b11871f4f01
#
_entry.id   2abcf35d44844f03bd898b11871f4f01
#
_cell.length_a   1.000
_cell.length_b   1.000
_cell.length_c   1.000
_cell.angle_alpha   90.00
_cell.angle_beta   90.00
_cell.angle_gamma   90.00
#
_symmetry.space_group_name_H-M   'P 1'
#
loop_
_entity.id
_entity.type
_entity.pdbx_description
1 polymer ?
#
loop_
_entity_poly.entity_id
_entity_poly.type
_entity_poly.pdbx_seq_one_letter_code
_entity_poly.pdbx_strand_id
1 'polypeptide(L)'
;MTARHFDIAIIGSGIAGGALTVALKDSGLSVLLLDRRSGPLDTARGDHIQPVMQPVLSRWGVMDQLLEAGAERRAGTRWFDAEGAHIVTVPVPQGEDCGGAFLFLNHEKIGDILLATAEQAGAVNIAGLSDWSLTRAAGNWCVDWQAAEQSGSATCTMLVAADGTASTVRSRLKISLDRHRYQYPIAVLYGRQQGVSDERTLDVYLAQERMVSLIPRTGGRTKVGFPVSPEDIGFWKTEPEESLHRRLTEWCPGVSFDSLTFGAIYPPVSQQSEPYQGEGALVLIGDARHAMHPARSMGMNTCFRVADQLADSLRCLSSGFSEAEVLPLLSEFEARFEQELTPRLA
;
A
#
# COMPACT_ATOMS: atom_id res chain seq x y z
N MET A 1 6.90 36.06 -0.45
CA MET A 1 6.07 35.45 0.60
C MET A 1 6.98 34.50 1.38
N THR A 2 6.98 34.56 2.71
CA THR A 2 7.72 33.58 3.52
C THR A 2 7.09 32.20 3.32
N ALA A 3 7.91 31.19 3.02
CA ALA A 3 7.42 29.80 2.87
C ALA A 3 6.72 29.36 4.16
N ARG A 4 5.56 28.72 4.04
CA ARG A 4 4.85 28.16 5.20
C ARG A 4 5.67 27.03 5.79
N HIS A 5 5.80 27.01 7.12
CA HIS A 5 6.48 25.93 7.82
C HIS A 5 5.49 24.85 8.26
N PHE A 6 5.91 23.59 8.15
CA PHE A 6 5.21 22.41 8.67
C PHE A 6 6.18 21.61 9.57
N ASP A 7 5.66 20.91 10.55
CA ASP A 7 6.45 20.00 11.36
C ASP A 7 6.97 18.83 10.50
N ILE A 8 6.08 18.28 9.66
CA ILE A 8 6.37 17.11 8.81
C ILE A 8 5.89 17.37 7.39
N ALA A 9 6.75 17.12 6.40
CA ALA A 9 6.34 16.96 5.00
C ALA A 9 6.47 15.51 4.57
N ILE A 10 5.45 14.98 3.87
CA ILE A 10 5.38 13.60 3.39
C ILE A 10 5.32 13.63 1.87
N ILE A 11 6.30 13.05 1.20
CA ILE A 11 6.31 12.89 -0.25
C ILE A 11 5.66 11.55 -0.61
N GLY A 12 4.48 11.60 -1.18
CA GLY A 12 3.62 10.46 -1.52
C GLY A 12 2.41 10.33 -0.60
N SER A 13 1.20 10.54 -1.14
CA SER A 13 -0.09 10.35 -0.46
C SER A 13 -0.73 8.97 -0.75
N GLY A 14 0.09 7.96 -1.01
CA GLY A 14 -0.35 6.56 -1.10
C GLY A 14 -0.74 5.98 0.25
N ILE A 15 -0.92 4.66 0.33
CA ILE A 15 -1.30 3.99 1.59
C ILE A 15 -0.35 4.35 2.74
N ALA A 16 0.96 4.34 2.51
CA ALA A 16 1.93 4.60 3.59
C ALA A 16 1.86 6.05 4.10
N GLY A 17 1.84 7.04 3.18
CA GLY A 17 1.75 8.45 3.54
C GLY A 17 0.40 8.81 4.16
N GLY A 18 -0.71 8.34 3.57
CA GLY A 18 -2.05 8.53 4.11
C GLY A 18 -2.21 7.90 5.49
N ALA A 19 -1.74 6.66 5.68
CA ALA A 19 -1.77 5.97 6.96
C ALA A 19 -0.98 6.71 8.05
N LEU A 20 0.23 7.18 7.74
CA LEU A 20 1.01 7.95 8.70
C LEU A 20 0.30 9.25 9.09
N THR A 21 -0.26 9.97 8.12
CA THR A 21 -0.98 11.21 8.40
C THR A 21 -2.19 10.98 9.30
N VAL A 22 -2.95 9.91 9.04
CA VAL A 22 -4.09 9.52 9.89
C VAL A 22 -3.62 9.10 11.29
N ALA A 23 -2.51 8.35 11.39
CA ALA A 23 -1.95 7.96 12.68
C ALA A 23 -1.48 9.15 13.53
N LEU A 24 -1.09 10.25 12.88
CA LEU A 24 -0.64 11.51 13.51
C LEU A 24 -1.77 12.51 13.77
N LYS A 25 -3.02 12.25 13.38
CA LYS A 25 -4.12 13.23 13.36
C LYS A 25 -4.37 13.94 14.70
N ASP A 26 -4.16 13.25 15.81
CA ASP A 26 -4.39 13.78 17.15
C ASP A 26 -3.09 14.22 17.86
N SER A 27 -1.96 14.28 17.15
CA SER A 27 -0.64 14.65 17.72
C SER A 27 -0.46 16.16 17.87
N GLY A 28 -1.25 16.98 17.18
CA GLY A 28 -1.06 18.42 17.09
C GLY A 28 0.05 18.84 16.11
N LEU A 29 0.71 17.89 15.44
CA LEU A 29 1.75 18.18 14.46
C LEU A 29 1.13 18.63 13.13
N SER A 30 1.70 19.65 12.51
CA SER A 30 1.29 20.13 11.20
C SER A 30 1.90 19.27 10.09
N VAL A 31 1.06 18.74 9.20
CA VAL A 31 1.49 17.80 8.13
C VAL A 31 1.16 18.35 6.75
N LEU A 32 2.15 18.30 5.86
CA LEU A 32 2.02 18.57 4.43
C LEU A 32 2.20 17.27 3.64
N LEU A 33 1.21 16.88 2.84
CA LEU A 33 1.32 15.79 1.87
C LEU A 33 1.54 16.36 0.47
N LEU A 34 2.44 15.73 -0.28
CA LEU A 34 2.81 16.10 -1.64
C LEU A 34 2.80 14.85 -2.53
N ASP A 35 1.97 14.82 -3.58
CA ASP A 35 1.90 13.66 -4.50
C ASP A 35 1.85 14.09 -5.97
N ARG A 36 2.57 13.40 -6.82
CA ARG A 36 2.48 13.58 -8.28
C ARG A 36 1.15 13.12 -8.86
N ARG A 37 0.50 12.18 -8.20
CA ARG A 37 -0.79 11.64 -8.62
C ARG A 37 -1.92 12.57 -8.20
N SER A 38 -2.87 12.80 -9.12
CA SER A 38 -4.11 13.54 -8.88
C SER A 38 -5.37 12.65 -8.87
N GLY A 39 -5.21 11.36 -9.17
CA GLY A 39 -6.30 10.38 -9.25
C GLY A 39 -6.21 9.27 -8.20
N PRO A 40 -7.13 8.31 -8.25
CA PRO A 40 -7.19 7.20 -7.30
C PRO A 40 -5.94 6.32 -7.34
N LEU A 41 -5.76 5.52 -6.31
CA LEU A 41 -4.69 4.52 -6.25
C LEU A 41 -4.88 3.43 -7.31
N ASP A 42 -3.76 2.74 -7.62
CA ASP A 42 -3.75 1.62 -8.55
C ASP A 42 -4.68 0.49 -8.08
N THR A 43 -5.67 0.16 -8.88
CA THR A 43 -6.66 -0.88 -8.59
C THR A 43 -6.10 -2.31 -8.65
N ALA A 44 -4.93 -2.51 -9.26
CA ALA A 44 -4.28 -3.83 -9.36
C ALA A 44 -3.58 -4.26 -8.06
N ARG A 45 -3.39 -3.34 -7.11
CA ARG A 45 -2.75 -3.59 -5.82
C ARG A 45 -3.63 -4.38 -4.85
N GLY A 46 -3.07 -4.76 -3.68
CA GLY A 46 -3.73 -5.61 -2.68
C GLY A 46 -4.96 -4.96 -2.04
N ASP A 47 -6.01 -5.74 -1.84
CA ASP A 47 -7.33 -5.30 -1.35
C ASP A 47 -7.64 -5.88 0.04
N HIS A 48 -6.64 -6.43 0.75
CA HIS A 48 -6.93 -7.21 1.94
C HIS A 48 -6.18 -6.70 3.19
N ILE A 49 -6.94 -6.46 4.23
CA ILE A 49 -6.48 -6.01 5.54
C ILE A 49 -6.44 -7.23 6.47
N GLN A 50 -5.26 -7.48 7.03
CA GLN A 50 -5.07 -8.57 7.96
C GLN A 50 -5.75 -8.30 9.32
N PRO A 51 -6.19 -9.36 10.03
CA PRO A 51 -6.83 -9.23 11.34
C PRO A 51 -6.04 -8.37 12.33
N VAL A 52 -4.73 -8.58 12.40
CA VAL A 52 -3.83 -7.85 13.33
C VAL A 52 -3.75 -6.34 13.06
N MET A 53 -4.19 -5.85 11.90
CA MET A 53 -4.22 -4.42 11.57
C MET A 53 -5.58 -3.78 11.87
N GLN A 54 -6.63 -4.55 12.09
CA GLN A 54 -7.96 -3.99 12.36
C GLN A 54 -8.02 -3.20 13.68
N PRO A 55 -7.41 -3.63 14.79
CA PRO A 55 -7.32 -2.81 15.99
C PRO A 55 -6.59 -1.48 15.78
N VAL A 56 -5.56 -1.46 14.94
CA VAL A 56 -4.84 -0.23 14.56
C VAL A 56 -5.77 0.73 13.84
N LEU A 57 -6.48 0.25 12.82
CA LEU A 57 -7.44 1.04 12.04
C LEU A 57 -8.62 1.53 12.90
N SER A 58 -9.05 0.73 13.89
CA SER A 58 -10.07 1.15 14.87
C SER A 58 -9.55 2.30 15.75
N ARG A 59 -8.31 2.22 16.27
CA ARG A 59 -7.70 3.31 17.03
C ARG A 59 -7.56 4.60 16.21
N TRP A 60 -7.29 4.48 14.91
CA TRP A 60 -7.24 5.62 14.00
C TRP A 60 -8.63 6.18 13.67
N GLY A 61 -9.71 5.48 14.04
CA GLY A 61 -11.09 5.90 13.78
C GLY A 61 -11.52 5.76 12.31
N VAL A 62 -10.85 4.91 11.53
CA VAL A 62 -11.18 4.69 10.10
C VAL A 62 -11.95 3.38 9.86
N MET A 63 -12.09 2.52 10.86
CA MET A 63 -12.71 1.19 10.70
C MET A 63 -14.17 1.30 10.22
N ASP A 64 -14.96 2.18 10.81
CA ASP A 64 -16.37 2.34 10.44
C ASP A 64 -16.51 2.84 9.00
N GLN A 65 -15.68 3.78 8.60
CA GLN A 65 -15.64 4.29 7.21
C GLN A 65 -15.29 3.18 6.20
N LEU A 66 -14.36 2.27 6.56
CA LEU A 66 -14.04 1.12 5.71
C LEU A 66 -15.26 0.18 5.57
N LEU A 67 -15.98 -0.08 6.66
CA LEU A 67 -17.17 -0.93 6.64
C LEU A 67 -18.31 -0.27 5.84
N GLU A 68 -18.56 1.02 6.04
CA GLU A 68 -19.55 1.81 5.27
C GLU A 68 -19.21 1.87 3.77
N ALA A 69 -17.92 1.91 3.41
CA ALA A 69 -17.47 1.82 2.03
C ALA A 69 -17.66 0.43 1.40
N GLY A 70 -18.17 -0.53 2.17
CA GLY A 70 -18.48 -1.88 1.73
C GLY A 70 -17.34 -2.88 1.92
N ALA A 71 -16.49 -2.68 2.94
CA ALA A 71 -15.50 -3.69 3.31
C ALA A 71 -16.18 -4.97 3.79
N GLU A 72 -15.73 -6.10 3.27
CA GLU A 72 -16.34 -7.41 3.50
C GLU A 72 -15.41 -8.32 4.31
N ARG A 73 -15.97 -9.02 5.29
CA ARG A 73 -15.22 -9.99 6.11
C ARG A 73 -15.06 -11.31 5.36
N ARG A 74 -13.88 -11.94 5.48
CA ARG A 74 -13.55 -13.24 4.88
C ARG A 74 -12.96 -14.16 5.92
N ALA A 75 -13.47 -15.41 5.96
CA ALA A 75 -13.11 -16.38 6.98
C ALA A 75 -11.77 -17.09 6.76
N GLY A 76 -11.24 -17.06 5.54
CA GLY A 76 -10.00 -17.76 5.24
C GLY A 76 -9.65 -17.80 3.76
N THR A 77 -8.70 -18.68 3.44
CA THR A 77 -8.25 -18.96 2.06
C THR A 77 -8.48 -20.43 1.76
N ARG A 78 -9.16 -20.74 0.65
CA ARG A 78 -9.32 -22.11 0.15
C ARG A 78 -8.31 -22.38 -0.95
N TRP A 79 -7.77 -23.57 -0.93
CA TRP A 79 -6.82 -24.05 -1.94
C TRP A 79 -7.42 -25.21 -2.71
N PHE A 80 -7.26 -25.19 -4.01
CA PHE A 80 -7.76 -26.18 -4.95
C PHE A 80 -6.62 -26.69 -5.83
N ASP A 81 -6.70 -27.97 -6.24
CA ASP A 81 -5.78 -28.55 -7.22
C ASP A 81 -6.14 -28.17 -8.67
N ALA A 82 -5.41 -28.74 -9.62
CA ALA A 82 -5.62 -28.50 -11.05
C ALA A 82 -6.95 -29.05 -11.58
N GLU A 83 -7.53 -30.04 -10.92
CA GLU A 83 -8.81 -30.67 -11.23
C GLU A 83 -9.98 -29.93 -10.56
N GLY A 84 -9.68 -28.91 -9.72
CA GLY A 84 -10.66 -28.14 -8.98
C GLY A 84 -11.13 -28.81 -7.69
N ALA A 85 -10.45 -29.89 -7.26
CA ALA A 85 -10.75 -30.51 -5.98
C ALA A 85 -10.20 -29.68 -4.82
N HIS A 86 -10.98 -29.55 -3.75
CA HIS A 86 -10.58 -28.81 -2.56
C HIS A 86 -9.45 -29.55 -1.83
N ILE A 87 -8.31 -28.87 -1.64
CA ILE A 87 -7.15 -29.39 -0.90
C ILE A 87 -7.26 -29.07 0.58
N VAL A 88 -7.39 -27.78 0.90
CA VAL A 88 -7.40 -27.28 2.27
C VAL A 88 -8.05 -25.91 2.38
N THR A 89 -8.70 -25.66 3.49
CA THR A 89 -9.08 -24.30 3.92
C THR A 89 -8.15 -23.86 5.05
N VAL A 90 -7.42 -22.79 4.81
CA VAL A 90 -6.61 -22.14 5.85
C VAL A 90 -7.47 -21.07 6.50
N PRO A 91 -7.96 -21.29 7.72
CA PRO A 91 -8.79 -20.30 8.41
C PRO A 91 -7.96 -19.09 8.80
N VAL A 92 -8.65 -17.96 9.02
CA VAL A 92 -8.02 -16.80 9.66
C VAL A 92 -7.67 -17.16 11.09
N PRO A 93 -6.44 -16.85 11.55
CA PRO A 93 -6.06 -17.05 12.93
C PRO A 93 -7.07 -16.39 13.89
N GLN A 94 -7.54 -17.13 14.87
CA GLN A 94 -8.41 -16.63 15.93
C GLN A 94 -7.54 -16.18 17.09
N GLY A 95 -7.83 -15.02 17.67
CA GLY A 95 -7.12 -14.47 18.82
C GLY A 95 -7.83 -13.22 19.33
N GLU A 96 -7.65 -12.88 20.59
CA GLU A 96 -8.30 -11.73 21.21
C GLU A 96 -7.94 -10.41 20.53
N ASP A 97 -6.71 -10.31 20.02
CA ASP A 97 -6.19 -9.12 19.31
C ASP A 97 -6.35 -9.20 17.78
N CYS A 98 -6.97 -10.26 17.27
CA CYS A 98 -7.17 -10.45 15.84
C CYS A 98 -8.64 -10.26 15.52
N GLY A 99 -9.02 -9.40 14.62
CA GLY A 99 -10.41 -9.15 14.22
C GLY A 99 -11.20 -10.36 13.67
N GLY A 100 -10.68 -11.59 13.82
CA GLY A 100 -11.33 -12.87 13.53
C GLY A 100 -11.62 -13.15 12.06
N ALA A 101 -11.33 -12.22 11.16
CA ALA A 101 -11.53 -12.35 9.72
C ALA A 101 -10.58 -11.41 8.97
N PHE A 102 -10.21 -11.74 7.75
CA PHE A 102 -9.68 -10.74 6.82
C PHE A 102 -10.77 -9.72 6.47
N LEU A 103 -10.36 -8.48 6.23
CA LEU A 103 -11.25 -7.45 5.73
C LEU A 103 -10.83 -7.07 4.31
N PHE A 104 -11.75 -7.21 3.35
CA PHE A 104 -11.50 -6.90 1.95
C PHE A 104 -12.19 -5.61 1.55
N LEU A 105 -11.42 -4.68 1.02
CA LEU A 105 -11.91 -3.47 0.41
C LEU A 105 -11.00 -3.12 -0.76
N ASN A 106 -11.54 -2.57 -1.81
CA ASN A 106 -10.76 -2.12 -2.95
C ASN A 106 -9.66 -1.14 -2.52
N HIS A 107 -8.45 -1.35 -3.01
CA HIS A 107 -7.26 -0.59 -2.63
C HIS A 107 -7.43 0.92 -2.79
N GLU A 108 -8.03 1.34 -3.90
CA GLU A 108 -8.33 2.73 -4.18
C GLU A 108 -9.24 3.35 -3.11
N LYS A 109 -10.28 2.65 -2.67
CA LYS A 109 -11.18 3.12 -1.61
C LYS A 109 -10.49 3.27 -0.26
N ILE A 110 -9.59 2.35 0.08
CA ILE A 110 -8.79 2.44 1.31
C ILE A 110 -7.95 3.73 1.27
N GLY A 111 -7.29 3.99 0.15
CA GLY A 111 -6.49 5.20 -0.02
C GLY A 111 -7.32 6.48 0.08
N ASP A 112 -8.50 6.51 -0.54
CA ASP A 112 -9.40 7.66 -0.51
C ASP A 112 -9.90 7.95 0.92
N ILE A 113 -10.24 6.91 1.69
CA ILE A 113 -10.65 7.05 3.10
C ILE A 113 -9.52 7.60 3.96
N LEU A 114 -8.30 7.06 3.81
CA LEU A 114 -7.14 7.56 4.55
C LEU A 114 -6.87 9.03 4.23
N LEU A 115 -6.90 9.40 2.96
CA LEU A 115 -6.64 10.76 2.53
C LEU A 115 -7.71 11.73 3.02
N ALA A 116 -8.99 11.38 2.86
CA ALA A 116 -10.10 12.19 3.34
C ALA A 116 -10.05 12.39 4.86
N THR A 117 -9.72 11.32 5.63
CA THR A 117 -9.55 11.41 7.08
C THR A 117 -8.38 12.32 7.46
N ALA A 118 -7.27 12.23 6.74
CA ALA A 118 -6.10 13.07 6.95
C ALA A 118 -6.43 14.57 6.71
N GLU A 119 -7.12 14.89 5.62
CA GLU A 119 -7.54 16.25 5.27
C GLU A 119 -8.54 16.82 6.30
N GLN A 120 -9.51 16.02 6.72
CA GLN A 120 -10.47 16.40 7.78
C GLN A 120 -9.76 16.69 9.11
N ALA A 121 -8.65 16.03 9.40
CA ALA A 121 -7.82 16.29 10.56
C ALA A 121 -6.87 17.50 10.39
N GLY A 122 -6.95 18.22 9.27
CA GLY A 122 -6.21 19.46 9.04
C GLY A 122 -4.88 19.30 8.30
N ALA A 123 -4.54 18.12 7.79
CA ALA A 123 -3.39 17.94 6.91
C ALA A 123 -3.60 18.71 5.61
N VAL A 124 -2.54 19.33 5.11
CA VAL A 124 -2.54 20.00 3.81
C VAL A 124 -2.10 19.01 2.75
N ASN A 125 -2.94 18.75 1.76
CA ASN A 125 -2.62 17.85 0.66
C ASN A 125 -2.50 18.62 -0.67
N ILE A 126 -1.37 18.47 -1.35
CA ILE A 126 -1.09 19.03 -2.67
C ILE A 126 -0.85 17.86 -3.63
N ALA A 127 -1.81 17.63 -4.50
CA ALA A 127 -1.79 16.54 -5.47
C ALA A 127 -1.53 17.05 -6.90
N GLY A 128 -1.16 16.14 -7.79
CA GLY A 128 -0.94 16.46 -9.21
C GLY A 128 0.34 17.24 -9.48
N LEU A 129 1.41 16.98 -8.71
CA LEU A 129 2.69 17.64 -8.91
C LEU A 129 3.27 17.27 -10.28
N SER A 130 3.52 18.28 -11.11
CA SER A 130 4.27 18.12 -12.36
C SER A 130 5.78 18.15 -12.14
N ASP A 131 6.23 18.93 -11.17
CA ASP A 131 7.63 19.01 -10.73
C ASP A 131 7.73 19.37 -9.25
N TRP A 132 8.86 19.07 -8.63
CA TRP A 132 9.18 19.45 -7.27
C TRP A 132 10.69 19.34 -7.02
N SER A 133 11.19 20.13 -6.07
CA SER A 133 12.59 20.08 -5.65
C SER A 133 12.70 19.96 -4.13
N LEU A 134 13.87 19.50 -3.68
CA LEU A 134 14.18 19.31 -2.28
C LEU A 134 15.57 19.88 -2.00
N THR A 135 15.65 20.77 -1.03
CA THR A 135 16.90 21.36 -0.57
C THR A 135 16.93 21.44 0.95
N ARG A 136 18.08 21.81 1.52
CA ARG A 136 18.25 22.06 2.95
C ARG A 136 18.63 23.53 3.15
N ALA A 137 17.99 24.18 4.11
CA ALA A 137 18.34 25.53 4.52
C ALA A 137 18.01 25.77 6.01
N ALA A 138 18.94 26.36 6.74
CA ALA A 138 18.76 26.73 8.14
C ALA A 138 18.23 25.59 9.04
N GLY A 139 18.73 24.36 8.85
CA GLY A 139 18.31 23.19 9.63
C GLY A 139 16.98 22.56 9.20
N ASN A 140 16.30 23.09 8.19
CA ASN A 140 15.03 22.56 7.70
C ASN A 140 15.14 21.99 6.27
N TRP A 141 14.24 21.11 5.92
CA TRP A 141 13.96 20.75 4.54
C TRP A 141 13.13 21.85 3.87
N CYS A 142 13.50 22.18 2.64
CA CYS A 142 12.75 23.11 1.80
C CYS A 142 12.22 22.33 0.61
N VAL A 143 10.90 22.36 0.39
CA VAL A 143 10.25 21.69 -0.73
C VAL A 143 9.56 22.75 -1.58
N ASP A 144 9.98 22.86 -2.84
CA ASP A 144 9.30 23.68 -3.85
C ASP A 144 8.54 22.77 -4.80
N TRP A 145 7.35 23.16 -5.23
CA TRP A 145 6.52 22.35 -6.14
C TRP A 145 5.80 23.16 -7.18
N GLN A 146 5.48 22.48 -8.27
CA GLN A 146 4.57 22.93 -9.31
C GLN A 146 3.45 21.91 -9.50
N ALA A 147 2.22 22.36 -9.53
CA ALA A 147 1.04 21.61 -9.91
C ALA A 147 0.27 22.38 -10.98
N ALA A 148 -0.72 21.75 -11.62
CA ALA A 148 -1.43 22.35 -12.77
C ALA A 148 -2.02 23.74 -12.47
N GLU A 149 -2.51 23.95 -11.26
CA GLU A 149 -3.22 25.19 -10.87
C GLU A 149 -2.46 26.05 -9.84
N GLN A 150 -1.35 25.55 -9.29
CA GLN A 150 -0.61 26.24 -8.24
C GLN A 150 0.87 25.84 -8.20
N SER A 151 1.69 26.80 -7.82
CA SER A 151 3.08 26.56 -7.40
C SER A 151 3.24 27.02 -5.96
N GLY A 152 4.15 26.42 -5.23
CA GLY A 152 4.36 26.79 -3.84
C GLY A 152 5.72 26.34 -3.32
N SER A 153 5.99 26.79 -2.11
CA SER A 153 7.17 26.44 -1.33
C SER A 153 6.78 26.26 0.13
N ALA A 154 7.37 25.28 0.77
CA ALA A 154 7.24 25.06 2.21
C ALA A 154 8.57 24.63 2.82
N THR A 155 8.70 24.87 4.12
CA THR A 155 9.78 24.29 4.92
C THR A 155 9.21 23.27 5.89
N CYS A 156 9.99 22.26 6.27
CA CYS A 156 9.62 21.35 7.33
C CYS A 156 10.84 20.88 8.13
N THR A 157 10.62 20.55 9.40
CA THR A 157 11.66 20.02 10.26
C THR A 157 11.99 18.58 9.88
N MET A 158 10.98 17.76 9.59
CA MET A 158 11.12 16.35 9.24
C MET A 158 10.53 16.07 7.86
N LEU A 159 11.24 15.27 7.07
CA LEU A 159 10.77 14.76 5.77
C LEU A 159 10.48 13.25 5.84
N VAL A 160 9.37 12.83 5.26
CA VAL A 160 9.02 11.41 5.11
C VAL A 160 8.93 11.08 3.63
N ALA A 161 9.71 10.11 3.18
CA ALA A 161 9.60 9.56 1.83
C ALA A 161 8.64 8.36 1.81
N ALA A 162 7.46 8.55 1.22
CA ALA A 162 6.41 7.55 1.03
C ALA A 162 6.01 7.40 -0.45
N ASP A 163 6.92 7.75 -1.38
CA ASP A 163 6.69 7.91 -2.81
C ASP A 163 6.87 6.61 -3.63
N GLY A 164 6.80 5.46 -2.95
CA GLY A 164 6.63 4.15 -3.55
C GLY A 164 7.90 3.52 -4.10
N THR A 165 7.74 2.42 -4.85
CA THR A 165 8.85 1.59 -5.35
C THR A 165 9.84 2.37 -6.22
N ALA A 166 9.38 3.37 -6.96
CA ALA A 166 10.21 4.24 -7.81
C ALA A 166 10.56 5.57 -7.10
N SER A 167 10.79 5.53 -5.79
CA SER A 167 11.04 6.73 -4.97
C SER A 167 12.04 7.68 -5.59
N THR A 168 11.58 8.91 -5.83
CA THR A 168 12.41 10.01 -6.31
C THR A 168 13.20 10.65 -5.19
N VAL A 169 12.68 10.63 -3.94
CA VAL A 169 13.44 11.07 -2.75
C VAL A 169 14.68 10.20 -2.59
N ARG A 170 14.51 8.87 -2.60
CA ARG A 170 15.62 7.92 -2.51
C ARG A 170 16.67 8.16 -3.59
N SER A 171 16.23 8.34 -4.82
CA SER A 171 17.13 8.56 -5.97
C SER A 171 17.87 9.89 -5.88
N ARG A 172 17.19 10.97 -5.51
CA ARG A 172 17.80 12.31 -5.35
C ARG A 172 18.85 12.35 -4.25
N LEU A 173 18.58 11.66 -3.13
CA LEU A 173 19.48 11.59 -1.98
C LEU A 173 20.48 10.44 -2.07
N LYS A 174 20.49 9.68 -3.18
CA LYS A 174 21.42 8.57 -3.46
C LYS A 174 21.42 7.50 -2.35
N ILE A 175 20.26 7.25 -1.76
CA ILE A 175 20.10 6.21 -0.73
C ILE A 175 20.18 4.85 -1.41
N SER A 176 21.02 3.96 -0.88
CA SER A 176 21.26 2.62 -1.40
C SER A 176 19.99 1.78 -1.41
N LEU A 177 19.88 0.96 -2.44
CA LEU A 177 18.72 0.10 -2.67
C LEU A 177 19.19 -1.28 -3.11
N ASP A 178 18.81 -2.30 -2.37
CA ASP A 178 18.79 -3.68 -2.84
C ASP A 178 17.42 -3.97 -3.46
N ARG A 179 17.43 -4.49 -4.69
CA ARG A 179 16.20 -4.77 -5.46
C ARG A 179 16.32 -6.06 -6.23
N HIS A 180 15.41 -6.97 -5.93
CA HIS A 180 15.19 -8.18 -6.71
C HIS A 180 13.98 -8.01 -7.65
N ARG A 181 14.14 -8.33 -8.94
CA ARG A 181 13.06 -8.38 -9.93
C ARG A 181 12.73 -9.83 -10.22
N TYR A 182 11.47 -10.18 -10.08
CA TYR A 182 11.01 -11.53 -10.39
C TYR A 182 10.80 -11.68 -11.90
N GLN A 183 11.07 -12.88 -12.39
CA GLN A 183 11.03 -13.20 -13.83
C GLN A 183 9.62 -13.13 -14.40
N TYR A 184 8.61 -13.60 -13.64
CA TYR A 184 7.24 -13.72 -14.11
C TYR A 184 6.40 -12.53 -13.67
N PRO A 185 5.96 -11.66 -14.62
CA PRO A 185 4.98 -10.63 -14.34
C PRO A 185 3.66 -11.22 -13.84
N ILE A 186 2.91 -10.44 -13.10
CA ILE A 186 1.58 -10.82 -12.64
C ILE A 186 0.54 -10.13 -13.52
N ALA A 187 -0.31 -10.92 -14.17
CA ALA A 187 -1.50 -10.43 -14.84
C ALA A 187 -2.67 -10.33 -13.86
N VAL A 188 -3.48 -9.32 -14.04
CA VAL A 188 -4.70 -9.07 -13.28
C VAL A 188 -5.87 -8.94 -14.25
N LEU A 189 -6.91 -9.74 -14.02
CA LEU A 189 -8.20 -9.58 -14.67
C LEU A 189 -9.24 -9.15 -13.63
N TYR A 190 -10.31 -8.53 -14.09
CA TYR A 190 -11.48 -8.20 -13.28
C TYR A 190 -12.72 -8.85 -13.87
N GLY A 191 -13.54 -9.45 -13.02
CA GLY A 191 -14.77 -10.09 -13.46
C GLY A 191 -15.84 -10.10 -12.39
N ARG A 192 -17.01 -10.60 -12.77
CA ARG A 192 -18.09 -10.95 -11.85
C ARG A 192 -18.20 -12.47 -11.84
N GLN A 193 -17.83 -13.09 -10.72
CA GLN A 193 -17.88 -14.54 -10.55
C GLN A 193 -19.32 -14.97 -10.28
N GLN A 194 -19.78 -16.05 -10.96
CA GLN A 194 -21.07 -16.69 -10.69
C GLN A 194 -20.96 -17.67 -9.51
N GLY A 195 -22.05 -17.87 -8.78
CA GLY A 195 -22.13 -18.91 -7.76
C GLY A 195 -21.10 -18.74 -6.62
N VAL A 196 -20.71 -17.53 -6.31
CA VAL A 196 -19.82 -17.26 -5.16
C VAL A 196 -20.49 -17.82 -3.91
N SER A 197 -19.83 -18.75 -3.22
CA SER A 197 -20.35 -19.31 -1.98
C SER A 197 -20.51 -18.21 -0.90
N ASP A 198 -21.50 -18.35 -0.03
CA ASP A 198 -21.71 -17.43 1.09
C ASP A 198 -20.53 -17.40 2.05
N GLU A 199 -19.63 -18.39 2.01
CA GLU A 199 -18.42 -18.46 2.82
C GLU A 199 -17.37 -17.41 2.49
N ARG A 200 -17.54 -16.72 1.34
CA ARG A 200 -16.72 -15.53 0.99
C ARG A 200 -15.26 -15.68 1.38
N THR A 201 -14.57 -16.63 0.78
CA THR A 201 -13.14 -16.88 0.95
C THR A 201 -12.32 -16.23 -0.17
N LEU A 202 -11.03 -16.11 0.03
CA LEU A 202 -10.07 -15.97 -1.06
C LEU A 202 -9.78 -17.38 -1.58
N ASP A 203 -9.91 -17.62 -2.88
CA ASP A 203 -9.67 -18.91 -3.48
C ASP A 203 -8.38 -18.92 -4.28
N VAL A 204 -7.59 -19.99 -4.14
CA VAL A 204 -6.32 -20.19 -4.85
C VAL A 204 -6.35 -21.54 -5.55
N TYR A 205 -6.13 -21.53 -6.85
CA TYR A 205 -6.02 -22.72 -7.69
C TYR A 205 -4.56 -22.98 -8.05
N LEU A 206 -4.11 -24.22 -7.85
CA LEU A 206 -2.79 -24.70 -8.26
C LEU A 206 -2.92 -25.33 -9.65
N ALA A 207 -3.12 -24.50 -10.65
CA ALA A 207 -3.39 -24.90 -12.02
C ALA A 207 -2.09 -25.14 -12.79
N GLN A 208 -1.79 -26.40 -13.11
CA GLN A 208 -0.57 -26.78 -13.82
C GLN A 208 0.68 -26.18 -13.14
N GLU A 209 1.45 -25.35 -13.82
CA GLU A 209 2.67 -24.72 -13.28
C GLU A 209 2.43 -23.32 -12.72
N ARG A 210 1.19 -22.96 -12.41
CA ARG A 210 0.83 -21.60 -11.96
C ARG A 210 -0.14 -21.59 -10.80
N MET A 211 -0.09 -20.52 -10.05
CA MET A 211 -1.06 -20.22 -8.99
C MET A 211 -2.02 -19.14 -9.49
N VAL A 212 -3.32 -19.42 -9.47
CA VAL A 212 -4.37 -18.46 -9.82
C VAL A 212 -5.12 -18.07 -8.56
N SER A 213 -5.12 -16.79 -8.23
CA SER A 213 -5.81 -16.24 -7.05
C SER A 213 -7.10 -15.56 -7.47
N LEU A 214 -8.20 -15.95 -6.88
CA LEU A 214 -9.51 -15.32 -7.02
C LEU A 214 -9.79 -14.48 -5.79
N ILE A 215 -9.59 -13.18 -5.92
CA ILE A 215 -9.65 -12.22 -4.80
C ILE A 215 -10.99 -11.48 -4.88
N PRO A 216 -11.88 -11.70 -3.90
CA PRO A 216 -13.15 -10.99 -3.87
C PRO A 216 -12.96 -9.47 -3.73
N ARG A 217 -13.80 -8.71 -4.42
CA ARG A 217 -13.88 -7.26 -4.35
C ARG A 217 -15.30 -6.79 -4.04
N THR A 218 -15.43 -5.59 -3.55
CA THR A 218 -16.74 -5.00 -3.26
C THR A 218 -17.66 -4.99 -4.49
N GLY A 219 -18.96 -5.16 -4.26
CA GLY A 219 -19.96 -5.16 -5.32
C GLY A 219 -20.03 -6.44 -6.14
N GLY A 220 -19.62 -7.58 -5.54
CA GLY A 220 -19.69 -8.90 -6.20
C GLY A 220 -18.68 -9.07 -7.34
N ARG A 221 -17.64 -8.25 -7.37
CA ARG A 221 -16.54 -8.38 -8.32
C ARG A 221 -15.45 -9.30 -7.78
N THR A 222 -14.67 -9.85 -8.70
CA THR A 222 -13.49 -10.66 -8.38
C THR A 222 -12.30 -10.15 -9.16
N LYS A 223 -11.17 -10.01 -8.49
CA LYS A 223 -9.87 -9.80 -9.10
C LYS A 223 -9.19 -11.15 -9.25
N VAL A 224 -8.77 -11.49 -10.45
CA VAL A 224 -8.04 -12.72 -10.77
C VAL A 224 -6.58 -12.36 -10.98
N GLY A 225 -5.69 -12.93 -10.20
CA GLY A 225 -4.25 -12.69 -10.29
C GLY A 225 -3.47 -13.97 -10.58
N PHE A 226 -2.57 -13.94 -11.56
CA PHE A 226 -1.75 -15.10 -11.92
C PHE A 226 -0.43 -14.68 -12.58
N PRO A 227 0.66 -15.49 -12.44
CA PRO A 227 1.91 -15.23 -13.15
C PRO A 227 1.77 -15.52 -14.65
N VAL A 228 2.45 -14.72 -15.45
CA VAL A 228 2.51 -14.89 -16.92
C VAL A 228 3.95 -14.97 -17.40
N SER A 229 4.18 -15.70 -18.49
CA SER A 229 5.48 -15.67 -19.16
C SER A 229 5.74 -14.29 -19.76
N PRO A 230 6.98 -13.77 -19.72
CA PRO A 230 7.32 -12.51 -20.35
C PRO A 230 6.96 -12.45 -21.86
N GLU A 231 7.05 -13.57 -22.55
CA GLU A 231 6.69 -13.69 -23.97
C GLU A 231 5.19 -13.51 -24.21
N ASP A 232 4.35 -13.88 -23.23
CA ASP A 232 2.89 -13.86 -23.34
C ASP A 232 2.27 -12.51 -22.95
N ILE A 233 3.04 -11.54 -22.50
CA ILE A 233 2.52 -10.22 -22.05
C ILE A 233 1.66 -9.57 -23.14
N GLY A 234 2.13 -9.59 -24.39
CA GLY A 234 1.40 -9.03 -25.54
C GLY A 234 0.06 -9.71 -25.76
N PHE A 235 0.07 -11.03 -25.70
CA PHE A 235 -1.13 -11.87 -25.80
C PHE A 235 -2.19 -11.49 -24.77
N TRP A 236 -1.85 -11.48 -23.48
CA TRP A 236 -2.79 -11.17 -22.40
C TRP A 236 -3.44 -9.79 -22.50
N LYS A 237 -2.73 -8.81 -23.05
CA LYS A 237 -3.24 -7.44 -23.24
C LYS A 237 -4.29 -7.33 -24.33
N THR A 238 -4.29 -8.23 -25.29
CA THR A 238 -5.14 -8.17 -26.50
C THR A 238 -6.13 -9.32 -26.62
N GLU A 239 -6.08 -10.26 -25.67
CA GLU A 239 -6.93 -11.46 -25.70
C GLU A 239 -8.42 -11.08 -25.58
N PRO A 240 -9.28 -11.61 -26.46
CA PRO A 240 -10.73 -11.39 -26.36
C PRO A 240 -11.31 -12.02 -25.09
N GLU A 241 -12.38 -11.44 -24.58
CA GLU A 241 -13.05 -11.89 -23.35
C GLU A 241 -13.41 -13.39 -23.38
N GLU A 242 -13.91 -13.88 -24.51
CA GLU A 242 -14.26 -15.32 -24.69
C GLU A 242 -13.05 -16.25 -24.46
N SER A 243 -11.88 -15.84 -24.91
CA SER A 243 -10.65 -16.61 -24.70
C SER A 243 -10.18 -16.54 -23.25
N LEU A 244 -10.34 -15.41 -22.58
CA LEU A 244 -10.07 -15.27 -21.15
C LEU A 244 -10.98 -16.22 -20.34
N HIS A 245 -12.27 -16.28 -20.65
CA HIS A 245 -13.21 -17.22 -20.03
C HIS A 245 -12.77 -18.66 -20.17
N ARG A 246 -12.46 -19.10 -21.39
CA ARG A 246 -12.01 -20.46 -21.66
C ARG A 246 -10.79 -20.84 -20.84
N ARG A 247 -9.76 -19.97 -20.82
CA ARG A 247 -8.53 -20.23 -20.05
C ARG A 247 -8.77 -20.29 -18.55
N LEU A 248 -9.60 -19.40 -18.01
CA LEU A 248 -9.91 -19.45 -16.58
C LEU A 248 -10.73 -20.68 -16.21
N THR A 249 -11.63 -21.15 -17.07
CA THR A 249 -12.36 -22.40 -16.84
C THR A 249 -11.41 -23.60 -16.82
N GLU A 250 -10.39 -23.61 -17.67
CA GLU A 250 -9.34 -24.64 -17.67
C GLU A 250 -8.48 -24.61 -16.41
N TRP A 251 -8.17 -23.41 -15.89
CA TRP A 251 -7.30 -23.24 -14.73
C TRP A 251 -8.03 -23.30 -13.38
N CYS A 252 -9.30 -22.98 -13.39
CA CYS A 252 -10.16 -22.94 -12.22
C CYS A 252 -11.45 -23.71 -12.49
N PRO A 253 -11.39 -25.05 -12.55
CA PRO A 253 -12.57 -25.87 -12.82
C PRO A 253 -13.71 -25.57 -11.84
N GLY A 254 -14.93 -25.48 -12.36
CA GLY A 254 -16.11 -25.14 -11.55
C GLY A 254 -16.32 -23.66 -11.28
N VAL A 255 -15.42 -22.79 -11.74
CA VAL A 255 -15.59 -21.33 -11.66
C VAL A 255 -16.06 -20.77 -13.00
N SER A 256 -17.07 -19.92 -12.95
CA SER A 256 -17.56 -19.19 -14.12
C SER A 256 -17.70 -17.70 -13.81
N PHE A 257 -17.65 -16.88 -14.85
CA PHE A 257 -17.76 -15.43 -14.76
C PHE A 257 -18.82 -14.93 -15.73
N ASP A 258 -19.60 -13.91 -15.33
CA ASP A 258 -20.51 -13.19 -16.22
C ASP A 258 -19.76 -12.28 -17.19
N SER A 259 -18.63 -11.74 -16.74
CA SER A 259 -17.77 -10.85 -17.51
C SER A 259 -16.33 -10.96 -17.05
N LEU A 260 -15.39 -10.79 -17.96
CA LEU A 260 -13.95 -10.74 -17.69
C LEU A 260 -13.31 -9.65 -18.53
N THR A 261 -12.55 -8.79 -17.86
CA THR A 261 -11.80 -7.73 -18.52
C THR A 261 -10.34 -7.75 -18.09
N PHE A 262 -9.45 -7.45 -19.01
CA PHE A 262 -8.05 -7.24 -18.68
C PHE A 262 -7.90 -5.99 -17.82
N GLY A 263 -7.15 -6.09 -16.74
CA GLY A 263 -6.86 -4.98 -15.84
C GLY A 263 -5.44 -4.44 -15.99
N ALA A 264 -4.45 -5.25 -15.65
CA ALA A 264 -3.05 -4.83 -15.67
C ALA A 264 -2.09 -6.02 -15.78
N ILE A 265 -0.87 -5.76 -16.23
CA ILE A 265 0.29 -6.63 -16.01
C ILE A 265 1.39 -5.79 -15.37
N TYR A 266 1.97 -6.27 -14.30
CA TYR A 266 3.05 -5.58 -13.62
C TYR A 266 4.17 -6.54 -13.20
N PRO A 267 5.44 -6.11 -13.30
CA PRO A 267 6.57 -6.89 -12.83
C PRO A 267 6.63 -6.83 -11.30
N PRO A 268 6.56 -7.97 -10.59
CA PRO A 268 6.74 -7.97 -9.15
C PRO A 268 8.19 -7.69 -8.79
N VAL A 269 8.35 -6.95 -7.71
CA VAL A 269 9.68 -6.65 -7.15
C VAL A 269 9.64 -6.88 -5.64
N SER A 270 10.76 -7.30 -5.07
CA SER A 270 11.07 -7.05 -3.68
C SER A 270 12.23 -6.08 -3.60
N GLN A 271 12.18 -5.18 -2.65
CA GLN A 271 13.26 -4.22 -2.46
C GLN A 271 13.36 -3.77 -1.01
N GLN A 272 14.58 -3.42 -0.63
CA GLN A 272 14.89 -2.81 0.65
C GLN A 272 15.93 -1.72 0.43
N SER A 273 15.66 -0.51 0.90
CA SER A 273 16.67 0.54 0.91
C SER A 273 17.34 0.63 2.28
N GLU A 274 18.54 1.18 2.31
CA GLU A 274 19.19 1.57 3.56
C GLU A 274 18.42 2.71 4.23
N PRO A 275 18.55 2.86 5.58
CA PRO A 275 18.12 4.08 6.26
C PRO A 275 18.86 5.29 5.71
N TYR A 276 18.23 6.46 5.79
CA TYR A 276 18.92 7.70 5.45
C TYR A 276 20.00 8.04 6.48
N GLN A 277 21.22 8.31 6.03
CA GLN A 277 22.39 8.62 6.86
C GLN A 277 22.94 10.03 6.61
N GLY A 278 22.25 10.85 5.81
CA GLY A 278 22.67 12.20 5.51
C GLY A 278 22.22 13.22 6.56
N GLU A 279 22.45 14.50 6.27
CA GLU A 279 22.03 15.60 7.14
C GLU A 279 20.53 15.84 7.05
N GLY A 280 19.90 16.03 8.21
CA GLY A 280 18.48 16.35 8.33
C GLY A 280 17.60 15.15 8.73
N ALA A 281 16.52 15.45 9.42
CA ALA A 281 15.56 14.45 9.83
C ALA A 281 14.76 13.93 8.61
N LEU A 282 15.08 12.72 8.18
CA LEU A 282 14.39 12.04 7.07
C LEU A 282 14.23 10.55 7.37
N VAL A 283 13.05 10.01 7.03
CA VAL A 283 12.77 8.58 7.08
C VAL A 283 12.04 8.13 5.82
N LEU A 284 12.32 6.90 5.38
CA LEU A 284 11.59 6.27 4.28
C LEU A 284 10.59 5.26 4.85
N ILE A 285 9.38 5.23 4.30
CA ILE A 285 8.33 4.28 4.70
C ILE A 285 7.63 3.65 3.48
N GLY A 286 6.92 2.58 3.71
CA GLY A 286 6.20 1.85 2.65
C GLY A 286 7.13 1.36 1.55
N ASP A 287 6.64 1.29 0.32
CA ASP A 287 7.42 0.78 -0.80
C ASP A 287 8.67 1.63 -1.13
N ALA A 288 8.79 2.84 -0.61
CA ALA A 288 10.01 3.63 -0.72
C ALA A 288 11.15 3.03 0.12
N ARG A 289 10.84 2.46 1.30
CA ARG A 289 11.79 1.79 2.19
C ARG A 289 11.90 0.30 1.89
N HIS A 290 10.76 -0.37 1.71
CA HIS A 290 10.68 -1.81 1.47
C HIS A 290 9.45 -2.14 0.61
N ALA A 291 9.61 -2.98 -0.38
CA ALA A 291 8.51 -3.58 -1.12
C ALA A 291 8.65 -5.08 -1.14
N MET A 292 7.54 -5.78 -1.13
CA MET A 292 7.48 -7.24 -1.10
C MET A 292 6.80 -7.79 -2.33
N HIS A 293 7.09 -9.05 -2.66
CA HIS A 293 6.35 -9.76 -3.69
C HIS A 293 4.85 -9.79 -3.34
N PRO A 294 3.96 -9.41 -4.26
CA PRO A 294 2.53 -9.25 -3.99
C PRO A 294 1.82 -10.54 -3.56
N ALA A 295 2.34 -11.72 -3.91
CA ALA A 295 1.80 -13.01 -3.46
C ALA A 295 1.82 -13.19 -1.93
N ARG A 296 2.62 -12.41 -1.21
CA ARG A 296 2.62 -12.41 0.26
C ARG A 296 1.43 -11.65 0.87
N SER A 297 0.75 -10.81 0.10
CA SER A 297 -0.38 -9.95 0.54
C SER A 297 -0.06 -9.11 1.79
N MET A 298 1.21 -8.75 1.99
CA MET A 298 1.70 -8.09 3.21
C MET A 298 1.97 -6.59 3.02
N GLY A 299 2.19 -6.10 1.79
CA GLY A 299 2.68 -4.74 1.54
C GLY A 299 1.86 -3.64 2.22
N MET A 300 0.56 -3.60 1.98
CA MET A 300 -0.35 -2.62 2.60
C MET A 300 -0.39 -2.76 4.13
N ASN A 301 -0.48 -3.98 4.65
CA ASN A 301 -0.50 -4.25 6.08
C ASN A 301 0.80 -3.81 6.78
N THR A 302 1.93 -3.95 6.11
CA THR A 302 3.20 -3.44 6.61
C THR A 302 3.22 -1.92 6.59
N CYS A 303 2.61 -1.25 5.58
CA CYS A 303 2.46 0.20 5.60
C CYS A 303 1.69 0.69 6.84
N PHE A 304 0.58 0.02 7.21
CA PHE A 304 -0.16 0.36 8.42
C PHE A 304 0.68 0.18 9.69
N ARG A 305 1.38 -0.94 9.81
CA ARG A 305 2.25 -1.22 10.96
C ARG A 305 3.35 -0.18 11.10
N VAL A 306 4.05 0.12 10.01
CA VAL A 306 5.14 1.09 10.00
C VAL A 306 4.65 2.50 10.32
N ALA A 307 3.49 2.88 9.77
CA ALA A 307 2.87 4.17 10.06
C ALA A 307 2.50 4.30 11.55
N ASP A 308 1.92 3.25 12.14
CA ASP A 308 1.56 3.20 13.56
C ASP A 308 2.81 3.32 14.47
N GLN A 309 3.83 2.52 14.17
CA GLN A 309 5.08 2.54 14.93
C GLN A 309 5.82 3.89 14.83
N LEU A 310 5.87 4.49 13.65
CA LEU A 310 6.48 5.81 13.47
C LEU A 310 5.68 6.89 14.20
N ALA A 311 4.35 6.88 14.07
CA ALA A 311 3.50 7.81 14.80
C ALA A 311 3.67 7.68 16.32
N ASP A 312 3.76 6.45 16.84
CA ASP A 312 4.03 6.20 18.26
C ASP A 312 5.37 6.78 18.70
N SER A 313 6.42 6.64 17.88
CA SER A 313 7.74 7.24 18.18
C SER A 313 7.69 8.77 18.22
N LEU A 314 6.81 9.40 17.44
CA LEU A 314 6.67 10.85 17.35
C LEU A 314 5.68 11.46 18.35
N ARG A 315 4.94 10.67 19.12
CA ARG A 315 3.88 11.14 20.06
C ARG A 315 4.36 12.07 21.16
N CYS A 316 5.63 11.99 21.53
CA CYS A 316 6.20 12.86 22.55
C CYS A 316 6.56 14.27 22.05
N LEU A 317 6.52 14.48 20.72
CA LEU A 317 6.84 15.77 20.11
C LEU A 317 5.63 16.71 20.15
N SER A 318 5.92 17.99 20.28
CA SER A 318 4.96 19.08 20.13
C SER A 318 5.23 19.82 18.82
N SER A 319 4.20 20.50 18.28
CA SER A 319 4.38 21.32 17.08
C SER A 319 5.52 22.35 17.28
N GLY A 320 6.34 22.51 16.26
CA GLY A 320 7.55 23.34 16.31
C GLY A 320 8.77 22.63 16.90
N PHE A 321 8.75 21.29 17.02
CA PHE A 321 9.91 20.53 17.45
C PHE A 321 11.14 20.79 16.57
N SER A 322 12.31 20.66 17.11
CA SER A 322 13.59 20.82 16.41
C SER A 322 14.09 19.50 15.81
N GLU A 323 14.99 19.61 14.85
CA GLU A 323 15.69 18.45 14.30
C GLU A 323 16.41 17.63 15.37
N ALA A 324 17.02 18.29 16.37
CA ALA A 324 17.72 17.63 17.45
C ALA A 324 16.80 16.77 18.34
N GLU A 325 15.51 17.13 18.45
CA GLU A 325 14.54 16.36 19.22
C GLU A 325 14.05 15.13 18.46
N VAL A 326 13.92 15.22 17.13
CA VAL A 326 13.37 14.10 16.34
C VAL A 326 14.42 13.08 15.89
N LEU A 327 15.67 13.45 15.68
CA LEU A 327 16.72 12.55 15.22
C LEU A 327 16.93 11.29 16.11
N PRO A 328 16.96 11.39 17.46
CA PRO A 328 17.05 10.20 18.31
C PRO A 328 15.86 9.25 18.15
N LEU A 329 14.66 9.80 17.98
CA LEU A 329 13.43 9.02 17.79
C LEU A 329 13.44 8.27 16.45
N LEU A 330 13.94 8.90 15.40
CA LEU A 330 14.11 8.24 14.10
C LEU A 330 15.16 7.13 14.16
N SER A 331 16.26 7.34 14.88
CA SER A 331 17.29 6.30 15.08
C SER A 331 16.73 5.09 15.83
N GLU A 332 15.93 5.30 16.86
CA GLU A 332 15.26 4.24 17.60
C GLU A 332 14.21 3.51 16.73
N PHE A 333 13.43 4.26 15.96
CA PHE A 333 12.48 3.71 15.01
C PHE A 333 13.16 2.81 13.96
N GLU A 334 14.24 3.27 13.33
CA GLU A 334 14.99 2.49 12.34
C GLU A 334 15.62 1.23 12.96
N ALA A 335 16.16 1.31 14.16
CA ALA A 335 16.70 0.14 14.87
C ALA A 335 15.61 -0.91 15.13
N ARG A 336 14.41 -0.47 15.55
CA ARG A 336 13.24 -1.36 15.72
C ARG A 336 12.77 -1.94 14.40
N PHE A 337 12.73 -1.13 13.35
CA PHE A 337 12.40 -1.58 12.01
C PHE A 337 13.31 -2.73 11.55
N GLU A 338 14.63 -2.57 11.71
CA GLU A 338 15.61 -3.60 11.33
C GLU A 338 15.42 -4.89 12.13
N GLN A 339 15.14 -4.79 13.41
CA GLN A 339 14.96 -5.97 14.27
C GLN A 339 13.65 -6.72 14.02
N GLU A 340 12.53 -6.00 13.84
CA GLU A 340 11.21 -6.61 13.81
C GLU A 340 10.70 -6.88 12.40
N LEU A 341 10.99 -6.01 11.45
CA LEU A 341 10.40 -6.04 10.11
C LEU A 341 11.34 -6.66 9.08
N THR A 342 12.61 -6.33 9.08
CA THR A 342 13.57 -6.85 8.09
C THR A 342 13.56 -8.38 8.01
N PRO A 343 13.57 -9.16 9.12
CA PRO A 343 13.49 -10.61 9.05
C PRO A 343 12.17 -11.14 8.47
N ARG A 344 11.11 -10.35 8.52
CA ARG A 344 9.79 -10.72 7.96
C ARG A 344 9.64 -10.32 6.49
N LEU A 345 10.53 -9.47 6.00
CA LEU A 345 10.55 -8.98 4.63
C LEU A 345 11.41 -9.88 3.72
N ALA A 346 12.39 -10.54 4.27
CA ALA A 346 13.29 -11.50 3.60
C ALA A 346 12.60 -12.90 3.27
#